data_abe1bdfb41704cba926bdcf7ff1450bc
#
_entry.id   abe1bdfb41704cba926bdcf7ff1450bc
#
_cell.length_a   1.000
_cell.length_b   1.000
_cell.length_c   1.000
_cell.angle_alpha   90.00
_cell.angle_beta   90.00
_cell.angle_gamma   90.00
#
_symmetry.space_group_name_H-M   'P 1'
#
loop_
_entity.id
_entity.type
_entity.pdbx_description
1 polymer ?
#
loop_
_entity_poly.entity_id
_entity_poly.type
_entity_poly.pdbx_seq_one_letter_code
_entity_poly.pdbx_strand_id
1 'polypeptide(L)'
;MSKETTTNGQAPEQEAAPALPMKLDVSVRPIEPKGSLVGFASLKINDSFVIDDFKVLQSEKGLFVGMPSKPDKGSKTGYRETARPITKEFRIELTEAVAAAYHAEVEKLQARAASIPAAEKPSIQNQLANGAKQAAKDNAARPAPAKESKAKNTER
;
A
#
# COMPACT_ATOMS: atom_id res chain seq x y z
N MET A 1 -48.75 16.78 -54.57
CA MET A 1 -47.86 15.64 -54.53
C MET A 1 -46.54 16.11 -53.90
N SER A 2 -46.45 15.98 -52.60
CA SER A 2 -45.31 16.44 -51.79
C SER A 2 -44.35 15.26 -51.62
N LYS A 3 -43.08 15.45 -52.04
CA LYS A 3 -42.02 14.50 -51.78
C LYS A 3 -41.29 14.93 -50.55
N GLU A 4 -41.42 14.14 -49.51
CA GLU A 4 -40.59 14.24 -48.31
C GLU A 4 -39.20 13.72 -48.59
N THR A 5 -38.24 14.61 -48.45
CA THR A 5 -36.80 14.24 -48.54
C THR A 5 -36.35 13.97 -47.10
N THR A 6 -36.22 12.71 -46.75
CA THR A 6 -35.61 12.27 -45.51
C THR A 6 -34.11 12.53 -45.60
N THR A 7 -33.64 13.56 -44.95
CA THR A 7 -32.18 13.78 -44.76
C THR A 7 -31.69 12.82 -43.64
N ASN A 8 -31.05 11.78 -44.10
CA ASN A 8 -30.31 10.89 -43.22
C ASN A 8 -29.09 11.64 -42.69
N GLY A 9 -29.19 12.15 -41.46
CA GLY A 9 -28.08 12.75 -40.73
C GLY A 9 -27.06 11.71 -40.30
N GLN A 10 -26.15 11.43 -41.18
CA GLN A 10 -24.96 10.67 -40.90
C GLN A 10 -24.07 11.54 -40.00
N ALA A 11 -24.01 11.22 -38.71
CA ALA A 11 -23.05 11.82 -37.84
C ALA A 11 -21.64 11.60 -38.41
N PRO A 12 -20.75 12.60 -38.38
CA PRO A 12 -19.40 12.40 -38.82
C PRO A 12 -18.76 11.30 -38.01
N GLU A 13 -18.44 10.21 -38.63
CA GLU A 13 -17.52 9.19 -38.14
C GLU A 13 -16.25 9.94 -37.78
N GLN A 14 -16.03 10.18 -36.49
CA GLN A 14 -14.77 10.72 -36.01
C GLN A 14 -13.71 9.67 -36.36
N GLU A 15 -13.00 9.95 -37.42
CA GLU A 15 -11.72 9.32 -37.75
C GLU A 15 -10.91 9.35 -36.44
N ALA A 16 -10.74 8.17 -35.82
CA ALA A 16 -9.93 8.01 -34.65
C ALA A 16 -8.51 8.47 -35.03
N ALA A 17 -8.14 9.66 -34.56
CA ALA A 17 -6.76 10.10 -34.62
C ALA A 17 -5.89 8.93 -34.12
N PRO A 18 -4.74 8.64 -34.74
CA PRO A 18 -3.88 7.55 -34.32
C PRO A 18 -3.60 7.74 -32.81
N ALA A 19 -4.13 6.87 -32.00
CA ALA A 19 -3.91 6.90 -30.56
C ALA A 19 -2.41 6.84 -30.35
N LEU A 20 -1.83 7.90 -29.84
CA LEU A 20 -0.43 7.89 -29.40
C LEU A 20 -0.29 6.69 -28.48
N PRO A 21 0.72 5.82 -28.67
CA PRO A 21 0.88 4.64 -27.83
C PRO A 21 0.93 5.08 -26.37
N MET A 22 -0.10 4.74 -25.62
CA MET A 22 -0.22 5.11 -24.22
C MET A 22 0.67 4.18 -23.40
N LYS A 23 1.74 4.72 -22.85
CA LYS A 23 2.62 3.98 -21.95
C LYS A 23 2.00 3.97 -20.56
N LEU A 24 1.65 2.79 -20.09
CA LEU A 24 1.17 2.55 -18.74
C LEU A 24 2.32 1.96 -17.89
N ASP A 25 2.62 2.61 -16.81
CA ASP A 25 3.56 2.14 -15.80
C ASP A 25 2.81 2.02 -14.47
N VAL A 26 2.78 0.83 -13.90
CA VAL A 26 2.03 0.52 -12.69
C VAL A 26 3.01 0.22 -11.56
N SER A 27 2.88 0.96 -10.48
CA SER A 27 3.58 0.70 -9.22
C SER A 27 2.60 0.17 -8.19
N VAL A 28 2.91 -0.96 -7.58
CA VAL A 28 2.05 -1.58 -6.57
C VAL A 28 2.74 -1.62 -5.22
N ARG A 29 1.98 -1.30 -4.19
CA ARG A 29 2.40 -1.42 -2.79
C ARG A 29 1.53 -2.47 -2.10
N PRO A 30 2.01 -3.71 -1.93
CA PRO A 30 1.32 -4.72 -1.16
C PRO A 30 1.21 -4.30 0.32
N ILE A 31 0.09 -4.63 0.94
CA ILE A 31 -0.14 -4.44 2.37
C ILE A 31 -0.54 -5.76 3.02
N GLU A 32 -0.56 -5.81 4.34
CA GLU A 32 -1.17 -6.93 5.04
C GLU A 32 -2.65 -7.02 4.66
N PRO A 33 -3.13 -8.22 4.26
CA PRO A 33 -4.50 -8.40 3.82
C PRO A 33 -5.52 -7.95 4.87
N LYS A 34 -6.40 -7.03 4.49
CA LYS A 34 -7.55 -6.59 5.30
C LYS A 34 -8.82 -6.96 4.57
N GLY A 35 -9.36 -8.15 4.88
CA GLY A 35 -10.45 -8.73 4.09
C GLY A 35 -10.01 -8.98 2.64
N SER A 36 -10.71 -8.40 1.69
CA SER A 36 -10.36 -8.51 0.26
C SER A 36 -9.23 -7.57 -0.17
N LEU A 37 -8.91 -6.54 0.60
CA LEU A 37 -7.89 -5.55 0.24
C LEU A 37 -6.49 -6.11 0.50
N VAL A 38 -5.67 -6.19 -0.55
CA VAL A 38 -4.32 -6.76 -0.49
C VAL A 38 -3.22 -5.76 -0.88
N GLY A 39 -3.58 -4.59 -1.40
CA GLY A 39 -2.61 -3.57 -1.77
C GLY A 39 -3.22 -2.31 -2.33
N PHE A 40 -2.35 -1.36 -2.61
CA PHE A 40 -2.67 -0.14 -3.35
C PHE A 40 -1.77 -0.05 -4.57
N ALA A 41 -2.30 0.52 -5.65
CA ALA A 41 -1.56 0.73 -6.87
C ALA A 41 -1.62 2.20 -7.29
N SER A 42 -0.56 2.64 -7.95
CA SER A 42 -0.43 3.93 -8.61
C SER A 42 -0.21 3.70 -10.10
N LEU A 43 -0.94 4.39 -10.92
CA LEU A 43 -0.85 4.34 -12.38
C LEU A 43 -0.15 5.59 -12.89
N LYS A 44 0.95 5.42 -13.59
CA LYS A 44 1.64 6.48 -14.31
C LYS A 44 1.36 6.35 -15.81
N ILE A 45 0.93 7.43 -16.42
CA ILE A 45 0.58 7.50 -17.83
C ILE A 45 1.60 8.39 -18.54
N ASN A 46 2.26 7.87 -19.58
CA ASN A 46 3.24 8.57 -20.42
C ASN A 46 4.33 9.32 -19.62
N ASP A 47 4.73 8.81 -18.45
CA ASP A 47 5.68 9.46 -17.55
C ASP A 47 5.32 10.91 -17.12
N SER A 48 4.11 11.36 -17.45
CA SER A 48 3.65 12.74 -17.27
C SER A 48 2.50 12.89 -16.29
N PHE A 49 1.74 11.83 -16.06
CA PHE A 49 0.56 11.88 -15.20
C PHE A 49 0.49 10.67 -14.27
N VAL A 50 0.20 10.90 -12.99
CA VAL A 50 0.05 9.84 -11.99
C VAL A 50 -1.33 9.90 -11.38
N ILE A 51 -1.95 8.74 -11.26
CA ILE A 51 -3.20 8.53 -10.52
C ILE A 51 -2.91 7.54 -9.41
N ASP A 52 -3.11 7.95 -8.19
CA ASP A 52 -2.89 7.13 -6.99
C ASP A 52 -4.19 6.52 -6.46
N ASP A 53 -4.07 5.71 -5.40
CA ASP A 53 -5.17 5.17 -4.61
C ASP A 53 -6.06 4.16 -5.33
N PHE A 54 -5.56 3.46 -6.36
CA PHE A 54 -6.21 2.26 -6.84
C PHE A 54 -6.12 1.18 -5.77
N LYS A 55 -7.22 0.54 -5.47
CA LYS A 55 -7.28 -0.56 -4.50
C LYS A 55 -7.07 -1.89 -5.21
N VAL A 56 -6.10 -2.67 -4.76
CA VAL A 56 -5.92 -4.04 -5.24
C VAL A 56 -6.71 -4.95 -4.32
N LEU A 57 -7.69 -5.63 -4.89
CA LEU A 57 -8.63 -6.47 -4.17
C LEU A 57 -8.49 -7.91 -4.65
N GLN A 58 -8.50 -8.84 -3.71
CA GLN A 58 -8.49 -10.27 -4.00
C GLN A 58 -9.88 -10.87 -3.81
N SER A 59 -10.31 -11.64 -4.76
CA SER A 59 -11.57 -12.38 -4.77
C SER A 59 -11.30 -13.84 -5.13
N GLU A 60 -12.30 -14.70 -4.96
CA GLU A 60 -12.26 -16.10 -5.40
C GLU A 60 -11.98 -16.25 -6.91
N LYS A 61 -12.33 -15.23 -7.70
CA LYS A 61 -12.11 -15.19 -9.15
C LYS A 61 -10.74 -14.59 -9.56
N GLY A 62 -9.92 -14.17 -8.59
CA GLY A 62 -8.63 -13.56 -8.83
C GLY A 62 -8.52 -12.12 -8.31
N LEU A 63 -7.51 -11.41 -8.79
CA LEU A 63 -7.29 -10.01 -8.45
C LEU A 63 -8.16 -9.09 -9.31
N PHE A 64 -8.70 -8.06 -8.70
CA PHE A 64 -9.38 -6.98 -9.41
C PHE A 64 -9.01 -5.62 -8.82
N VAL A 65 -9.21 -4.57 -9.63
CA VAL A 65 -8.82 -3.22 -9.30
C VAL A 65 -10.04 -2.38 -8.96
N GLY A 66 -10.05 -1.87 -7.74
CA GLY A 66 -11.01 -0.85 -7.31
C GLY A 66 -10.52 0.54 -7.67
N MET A 67 -11.39 1.33 -8.27
CA MET A 67 -11.06 2.70 -8.68
C MET A 67 -10.87 3.61 -7.48
N PRO A 68 -9.99 4.63 -7.59
CA PRO A 68 -9.83 5.66 -6.57
C PRO A 68 -11.17 6.34 -6.29
N SER A 69 -11.55 6.41 -5.04
CA SER A 69 -12.84 6.98 -4.64
C SER A 69 -12.72 7.78 -3.36
N LYS A 70 -13.54 8.82 -3.25
CA LYS A 70 -13.65 9.64 -2.05
C LYS A 70 -15.07 9.57 -1.47
N PRO A 71 -15.25 9.78 -0.15
CA PRO A 71 -16.57 9.86 0.46
C PRO A 71 -17.39 10.99 -0.15
N ASP A 72 -18.63 10.70 -0.52
CA ASP A 72 -19.57 11.66 -1.08
C ASP A 72 -20.96 11.37 -0.53
N LYS A 73 -21.46 12.27 0.31
CA LYS A 73 -22.78 12.16 0.93
C LYS A 73 -23.95 12.26 -0.07
N GLY A 74 -23.70 12.82 -1.25
CA GLY A 74 -24.69 12.92 -2.33
C GLY A 74 -24.77 11.67 -3.22
N SER A 75 -23.86 10.74 -3.08
CA SER A 75 -23.86 9.49 -3.83
C SER A 75 -24.73 8.42 -3.17
N LYS A 76 -25.43 7.61 -3.98
CA LYS A 76 -26.20 6.45 -3.48
C LYS A 76 -25.35 5.42 -2.75
N THR A 77 -24.07 5.31 -3.08
CA THR A 77 -23.12 4.37 -2.49
C THR A 77 -22.31 4.98 -1.35
N GLY A 78 -22.47 6.28 -1.05
CA GLY A 78 -21.66 7.00 -0.09
C GLY A 78 -20.25 7.35 -0.57
N TYR A 79 -19.89 6.96 -1.80
CA TYR A 79 -18.59 7.19 -2.41
C TYR A 79 -18.72 7.64 -3.86
N ARG A 80 -17.78 8.45 -4.31
CA ARG A 80 -17.66 8.91 -5.68
C ARG A 80 -16.29 8.56 -6.23
N GLU A 81 -16.24 7.89 -7.37
CA GLU A 81 -14.99 7.62 -8.07
C GLU A 81 -14.35 8.93 -8.53
N THR A 82 -13.06 9.08 -8.25
CA THR A 82 -12.27 10.27 -8.65
C THR A 82 -11.57 10.07 -9.98
N ALA A 83 -11.26 8.84 -10.32
CA ALA A 83 -10.72 8.45 -11.62
C ALA A 83 -11.32 7.11 -12.03
N ARG A 84 -11.66 6.98 -13.31
CA ARG A 84 -12.20 5.74 -13.87
C ARG A 84 -11.88 5.64 -15.36
N PRO A 85 -11.61 4.45 -15.87
CA PRO A 85 -11.52 4.22 -17.30
C PRO A 85 -12.90 4.41 -17.96
N ILE A 86 -12.90 4.99 -19.14
CA ILE A 86 -14.11 5.22 -19.91
C ILE A 86 -14.43 4.00 -20.79
N THR A 87 -13.37 3.35 -21.32
CA THR A 87 -13.49 2.19 -22.20
C THR A 87 -13.31 0.88 -21.42
N LYS A 88 -13.93 -0.19 -21.93
CA LYS A 88 -13.80 -1.53 -21.31
C LYS A 88 -12.42 -2.11 -21.57
N GLU A 89 -11.87 -1.87 -22.73
CA GLU A 89 -10.55 -2.33 -23.16
C GLU A 89 -9.47 -1.79 -22.20
N PHE A 90 -9.49 -0.49 -21.96
CA PHE A 90 -8.54 0.13 -21.01
C PHE A 90 -8.71 -0.39 -19.58
N ARG A 91 -9.95 -0.71 -19.16
CA ARG A 91 -10.21 -1.29 -17.85
C ARG A 91 -9.59 -2.68 -17.69
N ILE A 92 -9.67 -3.49 -18.75
CA ILE A 92 -9.06 -4.83 -18.78
C ILE A 92 -7.54 -4.69 -18.72
N GLU A 93 -6.96 -3.88 -19.61
CA GLU A 93 -5.53 -3.61 -19.65
C GLU A 93 -4.98 -3.11 -18.31
N LEU A 94 -5.67 -2.16 -17.68
CA LEU A 94 -5.33 -1.66 -16.35
C LEU A 94 -5.36 -2.77 -15.29
N THR A 95 -6.38 -3.62 -15.31
CA THR A 95 -6.51 -4.71 -14.34
C THR A 95 -5.40 -5.73 -14.51
N GLU A 96 -5.08 -6.10 -15.74
CA GLU A 96 -3.99 -7.03 -16.07
C GLU A 96 -2.63 -6.45 -15.67
N ALA A 97 -2.37 -5.18 -15.99
CA ALA A 97 -1.14 -4.49 -15.64
C ALA A 97 -0.94 -4.41 -14.11
N VAL A 98 -2.00 -4.09 -13.36
CA VAL A 98 -1.96 -4.05 -11.89
C VAL A 98 -1.76 -5.44 -11.31
N ALA A 99 -2.43 -6.46 -11.84
CA ALA A 99 -2.26 -7.84 -11.37
C ALA A 99 -0.84 -8.34 -11.60
N ALA A 100 -0.28 -8.10 -12.78
CA ALA A 100 1.11 -8.46 -13.10
C ALA A 100 2.11 -7.74 -12.18
N ALA A 101 1.94 -6.44 -11.96
CA ALA A 101 2.77 -5.66 -11.05
C ALA A 101 2.65 -6.13 -9.59
N TYR A 102 1.45 -6.50 -9.16
CA TYR A 102 1.24 -7.04 -7.81
C TYR A 102 1.99 -8.36 -7.61
N HIS A 103 1.88 -9.30 -8.55
CA HIS A 103 2.59 -10.57 -8.47
C HIS A 103 4.11 -10.38 -8.45
N ALA A 104 4.64 -9.50 -9.30
CA ALA A 104 6.06 -9.17 -9.33
C ALA A 104 6.57 -8.58 -8.00
N GLU A 105 5.80 -7.70 -7.37
CA GLU A 105 6.18 -7.12 -6.07
C GLU A 105 6.09 -8.14 -4.94
N VAL A 106 5.08 -8.99 -4.93
CA VAL A 106 4.97 -10.08 -3.94
C VAL A 106 6.14 -11.04 -4.08
N GLU A 107 6.52 -11.43 -5.29
CA GLU A 107 7.67 -12.29 -5.56
C GLU A 107 8.99 -11.65 -5.08
N LYS A 108 9.19 -10.37 -5.34
CA LYS A 108 10.36 -9.61 -4.83
C LYS A 108 10.41 -9.59 -3.31
N LEU A 109 9.26 -9.41 -2.66
CA LEU A 109 9.19 -9.41 -1.19
C LEU A 109 9.51 -10.79 -0.62
N GLN A 110 9.01 -11.87 -1.24
CA GLN A 110 9.33 -13.24 -0.85
C GLN A 110 10.81 -13.56 -1.05
N ALA A 111 11.39 -13.15 -2.19
CA ALA A 111 12.80 -13.32 -2.46
C ALA A 111 13.68 -12.55 -1.45
N ARG A 112 13.29 -11.33 -1.10
CA ARG A 112 13.94 -10.54 -0.04
C ARG A 112 13.85 -11.21 1.33
N ALA A 113 12.68 -11.72 1.68
CA ALA A 113 12.48 -12.43 2.94
C ALA A 113 13.32 -13.71 3.02
N ALA A 114 13.45 -14.42 1.90
CA ALA A 114 14.30 -15.62 1.80
C ALA A 114 15.80 -15.30 1.80
N SER A 115 16.20 -14.12 1.29
CA SER A 115 17.59 -13.68 1.23
C SER A 115 18.09 -12.97 2.49
N ILE A 116 17.21 -12.63 3.42
CA ILE A 116 17.61 -12.21 4.76
C ILE A 116 18.08 -13.50 5.44
N PRO A 117 19.42 -13.71 5.62
CA PRO A 117 19.86 -14.80 6.49
C PRO A 117 19.12 -14.57 7.80
N ALA A 118 18.61 -15.63 8.41
CA ALA A 118 18.14 -15.60 9.77
C ALA A 118 19.35 -15.20 10.63
N ALA A 119 19.78 -13.95 10.53
CA ALA A 119 20.62 -13.33 11.51
C ALA A 119 19.83 -13.49 12.78
N GLU A 120 20.29 -14.43 13.61
CA GLU A 120 19.85 -14.63 14.97
C GLU A 120 19.67 -13.24 15.56
N LYS A 121 18.43 -12.77 15.53
CA LYS A 121 18.06 -11.68 16.41
C LYS A 121 18.33 -12.28 17.78
N PRO A 122 19.35 -11.81 18.51
CA PRO A 122 19.60 -12.37 19.83
C PRO A 122 18.26 -12.28 20.55
N SER A 123 17.73 -13.42 20.90
CA SER A 123 16.42 -13.51 21.54
C SER A 123 16.41 -12.48 22.65
N ILE A 124 15.33 -11.70 22.75
CA ILE A 124 15.15 -10.70 23.82
C ILE A 124 15.47 -11.34 25.17
N GLN A 125 15.18 -12.64 25.32
CA GLN A 125 15.58 -13.45 26.46
C GLN A 125 17.11 -13.53 26.65
N ASN A 126 17.89 -13.66 25.57
CA ASN A 126 19.36 -13.68 25.65
C ASN A 126 19.93 -12.30 25.97
N GLN A 127 19.33 -11.24 25.48
CA GLN A 127 19.71 -9.86 25.83
C GLN A 127 19.36 -9.54 27.28
N LEU A 128 18.19 -9.96 27.76
CA LEU A 128 17.79 -9.81 29.16
C LEU A 128 18.68 -10.66 30.10
N ALA A 129 19.00 -11.90 29.74
CA ALA A 129 19.87 -12.75 30.53
C ALA A 129 21.30 -12.20 30.62
N ASN A 130 21.83 -11.65 29.52
CA ASN A 130 23.14 -11.01 29.51
C ASN A 130 23.14 -9.69 30.28
N GLY A 131 22.09 -8.87 30.13
CA GLY A 131 21.91 -7.64 30.89
C GLY A 131 21.79 -7.90 32.42
N ALA A 132 21.07 -8.94 32.83
CA ALA A 132 20.96 -9.32 34.23
C ALA A 132 22.29 -9.79 34.82
N LYS A 133 23.10 -10.54 34.05
CA LYS A 133 24.46 -10.96 34.47
C LYS A 133 25.41 -9.76 34.57
N GLN A 134 25.30 -8.79 33.70
CA GLN A 134 26.10 -7.58 33.74
C GLN A 134 25.72 -6.73 34.95
N ALA A 135 24.43 -6.49 35.18
CA ALA A 135 23.93 -5.76 36.33
C ALA A 135 24.29 -6.41 37.67
N ALA A 136 24.31 -7.75 37.75
CA ALA A 136 24.75 -8.46 38.96
C ALA A 136 26.24 -8.26 39.24
N LYS A 137 27.10 -8.22 38.21
CA LYS A 137 28.53 -7.93 38.37
C LYS A 137 28.77 -6.49 38.81
N ASP A 138 28.07 -5.54 38.22
CA ASP A 138 28.21 -4.12 38.55
C ASP A 138 27.71 -3.82 39.97
N ASN A 139 26.67 -4.55 40.44
CA ASN A 139 26.13 -4.41 41.78
C ASN A 139 27.05 -5.05 42.84
N ALA A 140 27.77 -6.13 42.48
CA ALA A 140 28.75 -6.75 43.37
C ALA A 140 30.03 -5.89 43.52
N ALA A 141 30.35 -5.04 42.55
CA ALA A 141 31.49 -4.13 42.57
C ALA A 141 31.21 -2.78 43.27
N ARG A 142 29.97 -2.51 43.69
CA ARG A 142 29.61 -1.29 44.40
C ARG A 142 29.97 -1.40 45.88
N PRO A 143 30.83 -0.50 46.42
CA PRO A 143 31.06 -0.45 47.85
C PRO A 143 29.76 -0.06 48.57
N ALA A 144 29.47 -0.74 49.69
CA ALA A 144 28.28 -0.49 50.49
C ALA A 144 28.23 0.99 50.95
N PRO A 145 27.08 1.66 50.86
CA PRO A 145 26.96 3.03 51.36
C PRO A 145 27.18 3.02 52.87
N ALA A 146 28.13 3.83 53.36
CA ALA A 146 28.39 4.05 54.74
C ALA A 146 27.11 4.50 55.43
N LYS A 147 26.73 3.82 56.51
CA LYS A 147 25.61 4.22 57.37
C LYS A 147 25.99 5.53 58.04
N GLU A 148 25.49 6.63 57.60
CA GLU A 148 25.53 7.90 58.32
C GLU A 148 24.60 7.77 59.53
N SER A 149 25.23 7.73 60.71
CA SER A 149 24.55 7.76 61.98
C SER A 149 23.91 9.13 62.19
N LYS A 150 22.60 9.16 62.22
CA LYS A 150 21.80 10.33 62.55
C LYS A 150 21.98 10.63 64.03
N ALA A 151 22.85 11.56 64.31
CA ALA A 151 22.98 12.13 65.68
C ALA A 151 21.70 12.89 66.03
N LYS A 152 21.05 12.43 67.07
CA LYS A 152 20.00 13.14 67.79
C LYS A 152 20.54 14.45 68.32
N ASN A 153 19.98 15.56 67.90
CA ASN A 153 20.11 16.79 68.72
C ASN A 153 18.75 17.15 69.27
N THR A 154 18.59 16.83 70.55
CA THR A 154 17.58 17.36 71.46
C THR A 154 18.28 18.58 72.10
N GLU A 155 17.74 19.76 72.07
CA GLU A 155 17.60 20.69 73.16
C GLU A 155 16.99 22.01 72.77
N ARG A 156 15.93 22.30 73.45
CA ARG A 156 15.30 23.53 73.94
C ARG A 156 14.47 24.33 72.91
#